data_2ae80431b70bad799ae61a7331b2bf35
#
_entry.id   2ae80431b70bad799ae61a7331b2bf35
#
_cell.length_a   1.000
_cell.length_b   1.000
_cell.length_c   1.000
_cell.angle_alpha   90.00
_cell.angle_beta   90.00
_cell.angle_gamma   90.00
#
_symmetry.space_group_name_H-M   'P 1'
#
loop_
_entity.id
_entity.type
_entity.pdbx_description
1 polymer ?
#
loop_
_entity_poly.entity_id
_entity_poly.type
_entity_poly.pdbx_seq_one_letter_code
_entity_poly.pdbx_strand_id
1 'polypeptide(L)'
;MSNTIKAGDFGEALNDLLTRYGDKARNAIQEEVIDIAKEASKKLKSAGSFNGKKYRKGWTAKVDNKRVTIRAFAHNKNHYQLTHLLEFGHAKRNGGRTKAFEHISPINDWAQNELVKRIKERLDNEV
;
A
#
# COMPACT_ATOMS: atom_id res chain seq x y z
N MET A 1 10.80 18.95 -8.67
CA MET A 1 10.76 18.56 -7.26
C MET A 1 10.05 17.23 -7.11
N SER A 2 10.67 16.32 -6.42
CA SER A 2 10.02 15.03 -6.15
C SER A 2 8.94 15.23 -5.07
N ASN A 3 7.70 14.86 -5.39
CA ASN A 3 6.62 14.85 -4.41
C ASN A 3 6.58 13.53 -3.63
N THR A 4 7.64 12.73 -3.75
CA THR A 4 7.72 11.43 -3.10
C THR A 4 7.97 11.58 -1.61
N ILE A 5 7.13 10.97 -0.81
CA ILE A 5 7.28 10.95 0.64
C ILE A 5 8.21 9.80 1.00
N LYS A 6 9.24 10.09 1.77
CA LYS A 6 10.16 9.07 2.26
C LYS A 6 9.48 8.26 3.36
N ALA A 7 9.92 7.02 3.54
CA ALA A 7 9.30 6.10 4.50
C ALA A 7 9.19 6.66 5.92
N GLY A 8 10.18 7.45 6.37
CA GLY A 8 10.14 8.08 7.69
C GLY A 8 9.21 9.27 7.79
N ASP A 9 8.85 9.88 6.66
CA ASP A 9 8.05 11.11 6.63
C ASP A 9 6.54 10.85 6.52
N PHE A 10 6.14 9.64 6.16
CA PHE A 10 4.72 9.30 5.99
C PHE A 10 3.93 9.48 7.29
N GLY A 11 4.44 8.93 8.39
CA GLY A 11 3.81 9.06 9.69
C GLY A 11 3.73 10.51 10.16
N GLU A 12 4.80 11.27 9.93
CA GLU A 12 4.83 12.69 10.28
C GLU A 12 3.82 13.50 9.48
N ALA A 13 3.68 13.21 8.18
CA ALA A 13 2.71 13.88 7.32
C ALA A 13 1.28 13.63 7.81
N LEU A 14 0.94 12.40 8.16
CA LEU A 14 -0.38 12.07 8.70
C LEU A 14 -0.61 12.71 10.06
N ASN A 15 0.39 12.69 10.93
CA ASN A 15 0.30 13.31 12.24
C ASN A 15 0.09 14.82 12.15
N ASP A 16 0.75 15.48 11.21
CA ASP A 16 0.58 16.91 10.97
C ASP A 16 -0.87 17.23 10.57
N LEU A 17 -1.45 16.43 9.68
CA LEU A 17 -2.83 16.60 9.26
C LEU A 17 -3.82 16.36 10.42
N LEU A 18 -3.56 15.36 11.25
CA LEU A 18 -4.38 15.08 12.43
C LEU A 18 -4.31 16.24 13.44
N THR A 19 -3.13 16.82 13.62
CA THR A 19 -2.93 17.95 14.52
C THR A 19 -3.68 19.19 14.04
N ARG A 20 -3.65 19.46 12.73
CA ARG A 20 -4.28 20.65 12.15
C ARG A 20 -5.80 20.55 12.02
N TYR A 21 -6.31 19.38 11.65
CA TYR A 21 -7.71 19.23 11.24
C TYR A 21 -8.53 18.31 12.15
N GLY A 22 -7.90 17.63 13.11
CA GLY A 22 -8.58 16.81 14.09
C GLY A 22 -9.47 15.71 13.49
N ASP A 23 -10.74 15.69 13.89
CA ASP A 23 -11.68 14.64 13.48
C ASP A 23 -11.93 14.60 11.98
N LYS A 24 -11.87 15.74 11.30
CA LYS A 24 -12.02 15.76 9.83
C LYS A 24 -10.91 14.97 9.14
N ALA A 25 -9.67 15.14 9.61
CA ALA A 25 -8.54 14.38 9.09
C ALA A 25 -8.68 12.89 9.43
N ARG A 26 -9.09 12.57 10.64
CA ARG A 26 -9.31 11.18 11.06
C ARG A 26 -10.31 10.47 10.16
N ASN A 27 -11.45 11.09 9.90
CA ASN A 27 -12.49 10.52 9.06
C ASN A 27 -12.01 10.36 7.62
N ALA A 28 -11.30 11.36 7.09
CA ALA A 28 -10.73 11.30 5.75
C ALA A 28 -9.72 10.15 5.62
N ILE A 29 -8.84 10.00 6.62
CA ILE A 29 -7.84 8.93 6.63
C ILE A 29 -8.53 7.56 6.63
N GLN A 30 -9.54 7.35 7.46
CA GLN A 30 -10.25 6.08 7.55
C GLN A 30 -10.88 5.68 6.22
N GLU A 31 -11.54 6.62 5.55
CA GLU A 31 -12.18 6.36 4.27
C GLU A 31 -11.16 6.12 3.15
N GLU A 32 -10.14 6.98 3.06
CA GLU A 32 -9.15 6.88 1.99
C GLU A 32 -8.23 5.66 2.12
N VAL A 33 -7.93 5.23 3.35
CA VAL A 33 -7.13 4.02 3.58
C VAL A 33 -7.82 2.80 2.94
N ILE A 34 -9.13 2.70 3.09
CA ILE A 34 -9.89 1.59 2.50
C ILE A 34 -9.85 1.66 0.96
N ASP A 35 -10.10 2.84 0.40
CA ASP A 35 -10.11 3.02 -1.05
C ASP A 35 -8.73 2.77 -1.66
N ILE A 36 -7.68 3.26 -1.02
CA ILE A 36 -6.31 3.07 -1.48
C ILE A 36 -5.89 1.59 -1.41
N ALA A 37 -6.30 0.86 -0.38
CA ALA A 37 -6.03 -0.56 -0.30
C ALA A 37 -6.69 -1.33 -1.45
N LYS A 38 -7.91 -0.97 -1.82
CA LYS A 38 -8.61 -1.56 -2.96
C LYS A 38 -7.89 -1.26 -4.28
N GLU A 39 -7.49 -0.01 -4.48
CA GLU A 39 -6.76 0.39 -5.69
C GLU A 39 -5.38 -0.25 -5.76
N ALA A 40 -4.67 -0.34 -4.64
CA ALA A 40 -3.38 -1.02 -4.57
C ALA A 40 -3.52 -2.49 -4.95
N SER A 41 -4.57 -3.15 -4.49
CA SER A 41 -4.83 -4.55 -4.84
C SER A 41 -5.03 -4.73 -6.35
N LYS A 42 -5.75 -3.81 -6.99
CA LYS A 42 -5.93 -3.82 -8.45
C LYS A 42 -4.60 -3.61 -9.18
N LYS A 43 -3.79 -2.68 -8.71
CA LYS A 43 -2.46 -2.41 -9.31
C LYS A 43 -1.54 -3.61 -9.18
N LEU A 44 -1.57 -4.30 -8.04
CA LEU A 44 -0.74 -5.47 -7.81
C LEU A 44 -1.10 -6.64 -8.73
N LYS A 45 -2.33 -6.73 -9.20
CA LYS A 45 -2.75 -7.76 -10.16
C LYS A 45 -2.00 -7.65 -11.50
N SER A 46 -1.47 -6.48 -11.83
CA SER A 46 -0.74 -6.25 -13.08
C SER A 46 0.69 -5.75 -12.85
N ALA A 47 1.14 -5.67 -11.61
CA ALA A 47 2.47 -5.15 -11.28
C ALA A 47 3.56 -6.20 -11.49
N GLY A 48 4.76 -5.73 -11.84
CA GLY A 48 5.93 -6.59 -12.03
C GLY A 48 5.98 -7.23 -13.41
N SER A 49 7.13 -7.75 -13.78
CA SER A 49 7.43 -8.29 -15.11
C SER A 49 7.59 -9.81 -15.09
N PHE A 50 6.77 -10.51 -14.34
CA PHE A 50 6.85 -11.96 -14.22
C PHE A 50 5.51 -12.61 -14.60
N ASN A 51 5.59 -13.90 -14.98
CA ASN A 51 4.40 -14.71 -15.22
C ASN A 51 3.92 -15.30 -13.89
N GLY A 52 2.65 -15.06 -13.58
CA GLY A 52 2.12 -15.53 -12.31
C GLY A 52 0.61 -15.34 -12.22
N LYS A 53 -0.11 -15.94 -13.19
CA LYS A 53 -1.56 -15.78 -13.28
C LYS A 53 -2.29 -16.08 -11.98
N LYS A 54 -2.00 -17.22 -11.36
CA LYS A 54 -2.67 -17.63 -10.11
C LYS A 54 -2.30 -16.71 -8.95
N TYR A 55 -1.01 -16.33 -8.89
CA TYR A 55 -0.52 -15.41 -7.88
C TYR A 55 -1.19 -14.04 -8.03
N ARG A 56 -1.20 -13.49 -9.24
CA ARG A 56 -1.76 -12.15 -9.52
C ARG A 56 -3.25 -12.07 -9.18
N LYS A 57 -4.01 -13.11 -9.47
CA LYS A 57 -5.45 -13.16 -9.17
C LYS A 57 -5.75 -13.19 -7.67
N GLY A 58 -4.78 -13.55 -6.85
CA GLY A 58 -4.95 -13.64 -5.40
C GLY A 58 -4.97 -12.31 -4.68
N TRP A 59 -4.57 -11.20 -5.33
CA TRP A 59 -4.54 -9.90 -4.68
C TRP A 59 -5.95 -9.40 -4.38
N THR A 60 -6.18 -9.02 -3.13
CA THR A 60 -7.45 -8.49 -2.65
C THR A 60 -7.19 -7.49 -1.53
N ALA A 61 -8.13 -6.60 -1.28
CA ALA A 61 -8.07 -5.68 -0.15
C ALA A 61 -8.70 -6.34 1.06
N LYS A 62 -8.03 -6.25 2.19
CA LYS A 62 -8.53 -6.74 3.47
C LYS A 62 -8.71 -5.56 4.41
N VAL A 63 -9.90 -5.45 5.00
CA VAL A 63 -10.23 -4.37 5.93
C VAL A 63 -10.50 -4.98 7.30
N ASP A 64 -9.78 -4.49 8.30
CA ASP A 64 -9.98 -4.87 9.69
C ASP A 64 -10.54 -3.65 10.43
N ASN A 65 -11.80 -3.70 10.78
CA ASN A 65 -12.49 -2.62 11.51
C ASN A 65 -12.94 -3.05 12.92
N LYS A 66 -12.41 -4.16 13.41
CA LYS A 66 -12.76 -4.69 14.73
C LYS A 66 -12.11 -3.92 15.88
N ARG A 67 -11.17 -3.04 15.56
CA ARG A 67 -10.43 -2.24 16.54
C ARG A 67 -10.84 -0.78 16.44
N VAL A 68 -10.42 0.01 17.42
CA VAL A 68 -10.62 1.47 17.43
C VAL A 68 -10.00 2.10 16.17
N THR A 69 -8.90 1.50 15.67
CA THR A 69 -8.23 1.97 14.47
C THR A 69 -8.58 1.06 13.29
N ILE A 70 -9.06 1.65 12.19
CA ILE A 70 -9.32 0.91 10.96
C ILE A 70 -7.99 0.59 10.28
N ARG A 71 -7.83 -0.67 9.89
CA ARG A 71 -6.67 -1.14 9.14
C ARG A 71 -7.14 -1.69 7.80
N ALA A 72 -6.50 -1.26 6.72
CA ALA A 72 -6.79 -1.79 5.40
C ALA A 72 -5.46 -2.06 4.68
N PHE A 73 -5.37 -3.19 4.01
CA PHE A 73 -4.15 -3.57 3.31
C PHE A 73 -4.46 -4.52 2.15
N ALA A 74 -3.55 -4.54 1.18
CA ALA A 74 -3.60 -5.52 0.10
C ALA A 74 -3.05 -6.86 0.63
N HIS A 75 -3.73 -7.95 0.27
CA HIS A 75 -3.37 -9.30 0.73
C HIS A 75 -3.49 -10.27 -0.43
N ASN A 76 -2.52 -11.18 -0.56
CA ASN A 76 -2.59 -12.25 -1.56
C ASN A 76 -3.17 -13.50 -0.92
N LYS A 77 -4.44 -13.80 -1.18
CA LYS A 77 -5.15 -14.91 -0.55
C LYS A 77 -4.75 -16.28 -1.08
N ASN A 78 -4.19 -16.34 -2.29
CA ASN A 78 -3.85 -17.60 -2.92
C ASN A 78 -2.43 -18.07 -2.60
N HIS A 79 -1.48 -17.14 -2.64
CA HIS A 79 -0.05 -17.47 -2.53
C HIS A 79 0.71 -16.40 -1.74
N TYR A 80 0.24 -16.09 -0.54
CA TYR A 80 0.88 -15.06 0.28
C TYR A 80 2.34 -15.39 0.61
N GLN A 81 2.69 -16.68 0.68
CA GLN A 81 4.06 -17.09 0.96
C GLN A 81 5.03 -16.71 -0.17
N LEU A 82 4.53 -16.53 -1.39
CA LEU A 82 5.36 -16.16 -2.53
C LEU A 82 5.67 -14.68 -2.60
N THR A 83 4.93 -13.83 -1.90
CA THR A 83 5.12 -12.37 -1.97
C THR A 83 6.54 -11.96 -1.67
N HIS A 84 7.08 -12.44 -0.57
CA HIS A 84 8.44 -12.14 -0.13
C HIS A 84 9.49 -12.71 -1.09
N LEU A 85 9.30 -13.95 -1.51
CA LEU A 85 10.25 -14.63 -2.39
C LEU A 85 10.34 -13.95 -3.75
N LEU A 86 9.22 -13.50 -4.29
CA LEU A 86 9.19 -12.80 -5.58
C LEU A 86 9.77 -11.39 -5.45
N GLU A 87 9.43 -10.68 -4.41
CA GLU A 87 9.89 -9.29 -4.24
C GLU A 87 11.41 -9.20 -4.12
N PHE A 88 12.02 -10.08 -3.33
CA PHE A 88 13.43 -10.01 -2.98
C PHE A 88 14.30 -11.08 -3.61
N GLY A 89 13.71 -12.05 -4.30
CA GLY A 89 14.44 -13.24 -4.73
C GLY A 89 14.77 -14.14 -3.54
N HIS A 90 15.32 -15.30 -3.80
CA HIS A 90 15.69 -16.24 -2.75
C HIS A 90 16.85 -17.14 -3.19
N ALA A 91 17.52 -17.76 -2.22
CA ALA A 91 18.60 -18.70 -2.48
C ALA A 91 18.08 -19.97 -3.16
N LYS A 92 18.78 -20.41 -4.19
CA LYS A 92 18.48 -21.68 -4.87
C LYS A 92 19.14 -22.84 -4.15
N ARG A 93 18.48 -24.02 -4.22
CA ARG A 93 19.03 -25.24 -3.63
C ARG A 93 20.41 -25.60 -4.19
N ASN A 94 20.65 -25.32 -5.46
CA ASN A 94 21.89 -25.69 -6.17
C ASN A 94 22.93 -24.55 -6.21
N GLY A 95 22.76 -23.53 -5.37
CA GLY A 95 23.62 -22.37 -5.35
C GLY A 95 23.06 -21.21 -6.16
N GLY A 96 23.54 -19.99 -5.87
CA GLY A 96 23.03 -18.77 -6.49
C GLY A 96 21.69 -18.33 -5.91
N ARG A 97 21.12 -17.31 -6.55
CA ARG A 97 19.84 -16.73 -6.14
C ARG A 97 18.92 -16.58 -7.34
N THR A 98 17.61 -16.64 -7.08
CA THR A 98 16.61 -16.30 -8.10
C THR A 98 16.60 -14.80 -8.31
N LYS A 99 16.14 -14.36 -9.50
CA LYS A 99 15.93 -12.96 -9.79
C LYS A 99 14.82 -12.39 -8.89
N ALA A 100 15.04 -11.20 -8.37
CA ALA A 100 14.02 -10.45 -7.66
C ALA A 100 13.06 -9.80 -8.67
N PHE A 101 11.75 -9.90 -8.41
CA PHE A 101 10.71 -9.25 -9.21
C PHE A 101 10.00 -8.24 -8.34
N GLU A 102 10.58 -7.06 -8.24
CA GLU A 102 10.04 -5.98 -7.42
C GLU A 102 8.69 -5.54 -7.96
N HIS A 103 7.66 -5.67 -7.16
CA HIS A 103 6.29 -5.31 -7.55
C HIS A 103 5.49 -4.70 -6.39
N ILE A 104 5.85 -5.01 -5.16
CA ILE A 104 5.15 -4.51 -3.97
C ILE A 104 5.66 -3.12 -3.60
N SER A 105 6.98 -2.92 -3.58
CA SER A 105 7.59 -1.66 -3.16
C SER A 105 7.09 -0.44 -3.95
N PRO A 106 7.06 -0.48 -5.31
CA PRO A 106 6.54 0.66 -6.07
C PRO A 106 5.07 0.97 -5.76
N ILE A 107 4.25 -0.06 -5.56
CA ILE A 107 2.83 0.13 -5.23
C ILE A 107 2.67 0.68 -3.82
N ASN A 108 3.49 0.22 -2.88
CA ASN A 108 3.48 0.76 -1.51
C ASN A 108 3.85 2.23 -1.50
N ASP A 109 4.88 2.63 -2.25
CA ASP A 109 5.28 4.03 -2.36
C ASP A 109 4.16 4.87 -2.98
N TRP A 110 3.53 4.37 -4.03
CA TRP A 110 2.38 5.02 -4.63
C TRP A 110 1.25 5.21 -3.59
N ALA A 111 0.94 4.16 -2.82
CA ALA A 111 -0.14 4.20 -1.85
C ALA A 111 0.08 5.26 -0.77
N GLN A 112 1.30 5.35 -0.24
CA GLN A 112 1.62 6.33 0.80
C GLN A 112 1.50 7.76 0.26
N ASN A 113 2.04 8.03 -0.91
CA ASN A 113 1.99 9.35 -1.53
C ASN A 113 0.55 9.73 -1.89
N GLU A 114 -0.19 8.80 -2.47
CA GLU A 114 -1.57 9.03 -2.88
C GLU A 114 -2.49 9.28 -1.69
N LEU A 115 -2.29 8.56 -0.59
CA LEU A 115 -3.10 8.74 0.63
C LEU A 115 -2.97 10.17 1.16
N VAL A 116 -1.74 10.65 1.34
CA VAL A 116 -1.49 12.01 1.84
C VAL A 116 -2.07 13.05 0.90
N LYS A 117 -1.88 12.87 -0.41
CA LYS A 117 -2.41 13.77 -1.44
C LYS A 117 -3.92 13.88 -1.37
N ARG A 118 -4.63 12.75 -1.32
CA ARG A 118 -6.09 12.72 -1.29
C ARG A 118 -6.66 13.33 -0.02
N ILE A 119 -6.02 13.08 1.11
CA ILE A 119 -6.45 13.66 2.38
C ILE A 119 -6.30 15.18 2.33
N LYS A 120 -5.18 15.68 1.86
CA LYS A 120 -4.96 17.13 1.72
C LYS A 120 -6.00 17.77 0.81
N GLU A 121 -6.29 17.17 -0.33
CA GLU A 121 -7.30 17.66 -1.27
C GLU A 121 -8.68 17.71 -0.62
N ARG A 122 -9.07 16.67 0.13
CA ARG A 122 -10.35 16.65 0.83
C ARG A 122 -10.45 17.74 1.88
N LEU A 123 -9.41 17.92 2.66
CA LEU A 123 -9.40 18.92 3.74
C LEU A 123 -9.42 20.34 3.18
N ASP A 124 -8.71 20.59 2.08
CA ASP A 124 -8.73 21.89 1.43
C ASP A 124 -10.10 22.24 0.86
N ASN A 125 -10.83 21.25 0.37
CA ASN A 125 -12.15 21.43 -0.22
C ASN A 125 -13.28 21.55 0.81
N GLU A 126 -13.04 21.16 2.04
CA GLU A 126 -14.03 21.20 3.12
C GLU A 126 -14.02 22.51 3.92
N VAL A 127 -13.15 23.44 3.55
CA VAL A 127 -13.02 24.73 4.26
C VAL A 127 -14.10 25.70 3.82
#